data_2a4bc3484742f094d3f267d296c294e4
#
_entry.id   2a4bc3484742f094d3f267d296c294e4
#
_cell.length_a   1.000
_cell.length_b   1.000
_cell.length_c   1.000
_cell.angle_alpha   90.00
_cell.angle_beta   90.00
_cell.angle_gamma   90.00
#
_symmetry.space_group_name_H-M   'P 1'
#
loop_
_entity.id
_entity.type
_entity.pdbx_description
1 polymer ?
#
loop_
_entity_poly.entity_id
_entity_poly.type
_entity_poly.pdbx_seq_one_letter_code
_entity_poly.pdbx_strand_id
1 'polypeptide(L)'
;MNLNLVKLSHYNIPHLVEKSNQDWISFGEDNLYPNYILDLFLGSAINGALIKSIGAMIYGEGLEATNADDNTDTKESYLRLTELLHNSDDDVLKDLAMDLKLFGGCYVNVIWSRDRSKIAKMKHIPAQYIRSGKMVDGEIDTYYYSSDWSKFKKQEHRPVPYRAFSVEDRSNASQILMIRDKNPALFYGFAPDYVAATDYIQLDLEIAQFHLSNISNGMFPSMAINFANGVPTEEERRTIERQINQKFASSKAAGKILITFNDGKESAPEIVP
;
A
#
# COMPACT_ATOMS: atom_id res chain seq x y z
N MET A 1 15.96 -18.77 21.73
CA MET A 1 14.92 -18.69 20.71
C MET A 1 14.20 -17.36 20.93
N ASN A 2 14.50 -16.33 20.13
CA ASN A 2 13.86 -15.02 20.26
C ASN A 2 12.57 -15.06 19.42
N LEU A 3 11.44 -15.25 20.10
CA LEU A 3 10.12 -15.06 19.52
C LEU A 3 9.94 -13.56 19.26
N ASN A 4 10.09 -13.14 18.00
CA ASN A 4 9.60 -11.84 17.56
C ASN A 4 8.08 -11.92 17.51
N LEU A 5 7.44 -11.51 18.60
CA LEU A 5 6.01 -11.22 18.61
C LEU A 5 5.81 -9.96 17.76
N VAL A 6 5.41 -10.15 16.51
CA VAL A 6 4.86 -9.07 15.71
C VAL A 6 3.57 -8.66 16.41
N LYS A 7 3.58 -7.49 17.03
CA LYS A 7 2.33 -6.86 17.46
C LYS A 7 1.55 -6.55 16.20
N LEU A 8 0.50 -7.32 15.94
CA LEU A 8 -0.56 -6.95 15.02
C LEU A 8 -1.18 -5.66 15.60
N SER A 9 -0.74 -4.54 15.11
CA SER A 9 -1.33 -3.26 15.49
C SER A 9 -2.68 -3.18 14.77
N HIS A 10 -3.77 -3.17 15.54
CA HIS A 10 -5.13 -3.00 15.03
C HIS A 10 -5.30 -1.57 14.48
N TYR A 11 -4.99 -1.36 13.21
CA TYR A 11 -5.18 -0.10 12.50
C TYR A 11 -6.54 -0.03 11.78
N ASN A 12 -7.60 -0.58 12.37
CA ASN A 12 -8.90 -0.63 11.71
C ASN A 12 -9.41 0.75 11.27
N ILE A 13 -9.13 1.79 12.04
CA ILE A 13 -9.46 3.17 11.69
C ILE A 13 -8.21 4.02 11.92
N PRO A 14 -7.79 4.86 10.97
CA PRO A 14 -6.64 5.70 11.18
C PRO A 14 -6.88 6.70 12.29
N HIS A 15 -6.07 6.65 13.34
CA HIS A 15 -6.04 7.70 14.33
C HIS A 15 -5.35 8.93 13.74
N LEU A 16 -6.09 10.00 13.57
CA LEU A 16 -5.57 11.28 13.13
C LEU A 16 -5.14 12.06 14.37
N VAL A 17 -3.82 12.20 14.55
CA VAL A 17 -3.24 12.74 15.78
C VAL A 17 -2.75 14.16 15.54
N GLU A 18 -3.35 15.10 16.26
CA GLU A 18 -2.89 16.49 16.33
C GLU A 18 -1.79 16.62 17.38
N LYS A 19 -0.59 16.97 16.97
CA LYS A 19 0.56 17.21 17.85
C LYS A 19 0.87 18.68 17.93
N SER A 20 1.13 19.19 19.14
CA SER A 20 1.41 20.63 19.35
C SER A 20 2.66 21.14 18.65
N ASN A 21 3.63 20.26 18.45
CA ASN A 21 4.95 20.59 17.85
C ASN A 21 5.01 20.35 16.32
N GLN A 22 3.87 20.12 15.68
CA GLN A 22 3.79 19.88 14.23
C GLN A 22 2.65 20.71 13.65
N ASP A 23 2.83 21.19 12.43
CA ASP A 23 1.83 21.98 11.71
C ASP A 23 0.86 21.11 10.92
N TRP A 24 1.16 19.83 10.75
CA TRP A 24 0.33 18.84 10.07
C TRP A 24 -0.26 17.83 11.05
N ILE A 25 -1.32 17.16 10.61
CA ILE A 25 -1.97 16.08 11.32
C ILE A 25 -1.29 14.76 10.94
N SER A 26 -0.83 14.02 11.96
CA SER A 26 -0.25 12.70 11.72
C SER A 26 -1.34 11.69 11.32
N PHE A 27 -1.10 10.94 10.27
CA PHE A 27 -2.01 9.94 9.73
C PHE A 27 -1.64 8.55 10.27
N GLY A 28 -2.24 8.17 11.39
CA GLY A 28 -1.83 7.06 12.24
C GLY A 28 -0.79 7.49 13.29
N GLU A 29 -0.46 6.60 14.22
CA GLU A 29 0.49 6.87 15.31
C GLU A 29 1.91 7.18 14.80
N ASP A 30 2.33 6.41 13.80
CA ASP A 30 3.64 6.52 13.12
C ASP A 30 3.62 7.46 11.91
N ASN A 31 2.46 8.02 11.58
CA ASN A 31 2.24 8.84 10.39
C ASN A 31 2.38 8.08 9.04
N LEU A 32 2.25 6.75 9.04
CA LEU A 32 2.45 5.89 7.86
C LEU A 32 1.20 5.08 7.47
N TYR A 33 0.02 5.42 7.99
CA TYR A 33 -1.21 4.71 7.65
C TYR A 33 -1.46 4.56 6.14
N PRO A 34 -1.28 5.58 5.26
CA PRO A 34 -1.44 5.39 3.83
C PRO A 34 -0.42 4.40 3.23
N ASN A 35 0.79 4.32 3.79
CA ASN A 35 1.78 3.33 3.37
C ASN A 35 1.35 1.91 3.76
N TYR A 36 0.77 1.74 4.96
CA TYR A 36 0.21 0.45 5.38
C TYR A 36 -0.91 -0.03 4.42
N ILE A 37 -1.83 0.86 4.03
CA ILE A 37 -2.87 0.53 3.05
C ILE A 37 -2.25 0.13 1.69
N LEU A 38 -1.20 0.82 1.27
CA LEU A 38 -0.48 0.48 0.04
C LEU A 38 0.21 -0.88 0.13
N ASP A 39 0.81 -1.22 1.28
CA ASP A 39 1.43 -2.53 1.52
C ASP A 39 0.40 -3.66 1.46
N LEU A 40 -0.79 -3.46 2.02
CA LEU A 40 -1.90 -4.41 1.91
C LEU A 40 -2.36 -4.59 0.46
N PHE A 41 -2.44 -3.50 -0.30
CA PHE A 41 -2.82 -3.52 -1.71
C PHE A 41 -1.80 -4.28 -2.57
N LEU A 42 -0.51 -4.07 -2.33
CA LEU A 42 0.56 -4.71 -3.08
C LEU A 42 0.81 -6.17 -2.64
N GLY A 43 0.55 -6.47 -1.38
CA GLY A 43 0.85 -7.78 -0.79
C GLY A 43 -0.25 -8.82 -1.01
N SER A 44 -1.53 -8.44 -0.88
CA SER A 44 -2.66 -9.36 -1.10
C SER A 44 -3.09 -9.35 -2.56
N ALA A 45 -2.95 -10.50 -3.22
CA ALA A 45 -3.34 -10.67 -4.63
C ALA A 45 -4.85 -10.42 -4.86
N ILE A 46 -5.69 -10.88 -3.91
CA ILE A 46 -7.15 -10.74 -3.99
C ILE A 46 -7.53 -9.27 -3.80
N ASN A 47 -7.03 -8.63 -2.74
CA ASN A 47 -7.31 -7.21 -2.46
C ASN A 47 -6.83 -6.31 -3.60
N GLY A 48 -5.62 -6.53 -4.10
CA GLY A 48 -5.05 -5.75 -5.19
C GLY A 48 -5.88 -5.87 -6.48
N ALA A 49 -6.35 -7.07 -6.82
CA ALA A 49 -7.19 -7.30 -7.99
C ALA A 49 -8.57 -6.62 -7.85
N LEU A 50 -9.20 -6.73 -6.68
CA LEU A 50 -10.51 -6.11 -6.40
C LEU A 50 -10.44 -4.59 -6.47
N ILE A 51 -9.45 -3.98 -5.81
CA ILE A 51 -9.28 -2.52 -5.82
C ILE A 51 -9.02 -2.00 -7.23
N LYS A 52 -8.15 -2.65 -8.02
CA LYS A 52 -7.90 -2.30 -9.41
C LYS A 52 -9.17 -2.37 -10.26
N SER A 53 -9.94 -3.44 -10.10
CA SER A 53 -11.17 -3.65 -10.86
C SER A 53 -12.22 -2.59 -10.52
N ILE A 54 -12.42 -2.31 -9.23
CA ILE A 54 -13.38 -1.29 -8.79
C ILE A 54 -12.92 0.11 -9.16
N GLY A 55 -11.61 0.43 -9.03
CA GLY A 55 -11.05 1.70 -9.48
C GLY A 55 -11.27 1.93 -10.99
N ALA A 56 -11.09 0.88 -11.80
CA ALA A 56 -11.40 0.93 -13.23
C ALA A 56 -12.90 1.14 -13.50
N MET A 57 -13.80 0.54 -12.70
CA MET A 57 -15.24 0.77 -12.79
C MET A 57 -15.65 2.18 -12.40
N ILE A 58 -15.00 2.77 -11.38
CA ILE A 58 -15.23 4.17 -10.97
C ILE A 58 -14.82 5.11 -12.09
N TYR A 59 -13.69 4.86 -12.73
CA TYR A 59 -13.23 5.64 -13.86
C TYR A 59 -14.18 5.50 -15.08
N GLY A 60 -14.64 4.28 -15.37
CA GLY A 60 -15.51 3.95 -16.48
C GLY A 60 -14.92 4.38 -17.83
N GLU A 61 -15.62 5.21 -18.54
CA GLU A 61 -15.17 5.83 -19.82
C GLU A 61 -14.53 7.21 -19.59
N GLY A 62 -14.37 7.62 -18.32
CA GLY A 62 -13.89 8.94 -17.95
C GLY A 62 -14.98 9.98 -17.88
N LEU A 63 -14.58 11.25 -17.86
CA LEU A 63 -15.50 12.39 -17.88
C LEU A 63 -15.47 13.04 -19.27
N GLU A 64 -16.64 13.23 -19.83
CA GLU A 64 -16.81 13.95 -21.07
C GLU A 64 -17.56 15.26 -20.82
N ALA A 65 -17.11 16.32 -21.47
CA ALA A 65 -17.88 17.53 -21.50
C ALA A 65 -19.03 17.36 -22.51
N THR A 66 -20.28 17.50 -22.05
CA THR A 66 -21.45 17.42 -22.91
C THR A 66 -21.91 18.81 -23.33
N ASN A 67 -22.33 18.94 -24.63
CA ASN A 67 -22.94 20.12 -25.21
C ASN A 67 -22.03 21.36 -25.38
N ALA A 68 -21.30 21.37 -26.48
CA ALA A 68 -20.94 22.66 -27.08
C ALA A 68 -22.17 23.15 -27.89
N ASP A 69 -22.95 24.05 -27.33
CA ASP A 69 -23.87 24.86 -28.13
C ASP A 69 -23.04 25.62 -29.15
N ASP A 70 -23.64 26.01 -30.32
CA ASP A 70 -22.95 26.73 -31.41
C ASP A 70 -22.45 28.15 -31.00
N ASN A 71 -22.58 28.52 -29.73
CA ASN A 71 -22.03 29.74 -29.14
C ASN A 71 -20.53 29.63 -28.97
N THR A 72 -19.76 30.59 -29.43
CA THR A 72 -18.29 30.63 -29.43
C THR A 72 -17.71 30.50 -28.02
N ASP A 73 -18.30 31.12 -27.02
CA ASP A 73 -17.84 31.12 -25.64
C ASP A 73 -18.04 29.76 -24.99
N THR A 74 -19.13 29.08 -25.27
CA THR A 74 -19.42 27.72 -24.81
C THR A 74 -18.46 26.72 -25.43
N LYS A 75 -18.15 26.88 -26.70
CA LYS A 75 -17.21 26.04 -27.44
C LYS A 75 -15.79 26.17 -26.91
N GLU A 76 -15.33 27.38 -26.58
CA GLU A 76 -14.01 27.60 -25.99
C GLU A 76 -13.91 26.96 -24.58
N SER A 77 -14.93 27.14 -23.77
CA SER A 77 -15.04 26.52 -22.43
C SER A 77 -15.05 24.99 -22.51
N TYR A 78 -15.77 24.42 -23.46
CA TYR A 78 -15.81 22.98 -23.75
C TYR A 78 -14.42 22.44 -24.12
N LEU A 79 -13.76 23.06 -25.08
CA LEU A 79 -12.40 22.67 -25.51
C LEU A 79 -11.42 22.75 -24.35
N ARG A 80 -11.55 23.79 -23.54
CA ARG A 80 -10.70 23.99 -22.37
C ARG A 80 -10.90 22.92 -21.32
N LEU A 81 -12.15 22.56 -21.02
CA LEU A 81 -12.47 21.48 -20.06
C LEU A 81 -11.94 20.14 -20.58
N THR A 82 -12.17 19.85 -21.87
CA THR A 82 -11.64 18.63 -22.50
C THR A 82 -10.12 18.56 -22.41
N GLU A 83 -9.41 19.67 -22.67
CA GLU A 83 -7.96 19.76 -22.53
C GLU A 83 -7.48 19.50 -21.09
N LEU A 84 -8.20 20.01 -20.08
CA LEU A 84 -7.88 19.78 -18.66
C LEU A 84 -8.14 18.34 -18.22
N LEU A 85 -9.18 17.71 -18.74
CA LEU A 85 -9.57 16.33 -18.40
C LEU A 85 -8.66 15.30 -19.07
N HIS A 86 -8.26 15.54 -20.31
CA HIS A 86 -7.43 14.64 -21.13
C HIS A 86 -6.00 15.16 -21.32
N ASN A 87 -5.39 15.65 -20.25
CA ASN A 87 -4.03 16.16 -20.31
C ASN A 87 -3.04 15.02 -20.65
N SER A 88 -2.26 15.19 -21.67
CA SER A 88 -1.60 14.20 -22.51
C SER A 88 -0.57 13.29 -21.86
N ASP A 89 -0.12 13.54 -20.65
CA ASP A 89 0.98 12.77 -20.06
C ASP A 89 0.55 11.78 -18.96
N ASP A 90 -0.55 12.08 -18.26
CA ASP A 90 -1.08 11.26 -17.17
C ASP A 90 -2.60 11.27 -17.24
N ASP A 91 -3.24 10.11 -17.13
CA ASP A 91 -4.69 10.02 -16.97
C ASP A 91 -5.06 10.36 -15.51
N VAL A 92 -5.04 11.66 -15.21
CA VAL A 92 -5.27 12.18 -13.85
C VAL A 92 -6.56 11.63 -13.25
N LEU A 93 -7.62 11.50 -14.04
CA LEU A 93 -8.90 11.00 -13.57
C LEU A 93 -8.85 9.53 -13.16
N LYS A 94 -8.08 8.73 -13.91
CA LYS A 94 -7.89 7.32 -13.61
C LYS A 94 -7.12 7.12 -12.31
N ASP A 95 -6.06 7.91 -12.12
CA ASP A 95 -5.28 7.89 -10.88
C ASP A 95 -6.10 8.37 -9.68
N LEU A 96 -6.94 9.39 -9.86
CA LEU A 96 -7.86 9.86 -8.82
C LEU A 96 -8.92 8.81 -8.46
N ALA A 97 -9.49 8.12 -9.45
CA ALA A 97 -10.44 7.03 -9.22
C ALA A 97 -9.79 5.87 -8.46
N MET A 98 -8.53 5.57 -8.77
CA MET A 98 -7.75 4.56 -8.08
C MET A 98 -7.48 4.93 -6.63
N ASP A 99 -7.00 6.15 -6.36
CA ASP A 99 -6.74 6.63 -5.00
C ASP A 99 -8.04 6.73 -4.19
N LEU A 100 -9.13 7.18 -4.80
CA LEU A 100 -10.43 7.25 -4.14
C LEU A 100 -10.88 5.86 -3.63
N LYS A 101 -10.68 4.82 -4.43
CA LYS A 101 -11.01 3.45 -4.00
C LYS A 101 -9.99 2.90 -3.01
N LEU A 102 -8.69 3.12 -3.26
CA LEU A 102 -7.62 2.57 -2.43
C LEU A 102 -7.59 3.18 -1.04
N PHE A 103 -7.73 4.50 -0.94
CA PHE A 103 -7.55 5.25 0.30
C PHE A 103 -8.85 5.84 0.87
N GLY A 104 -9.91 5.93 0.08
CA GLY A 104 -11.15 6.65 0.42
C GLY A 104 -11.05 8.16 0.17
N GLY A 105 -10.02 8.61 -0.51
CA GLY A 105 -9.80 10.00 -0.88
C GLY A 105 -8.57 10.19 -1.73
N CYS A 106 -8.51 11.31 -2.41
CA CYS A 106 -7.43 11.63 -3.35
C CYS A 106 -7.09 13.13 -3.31
N TYR A 107 -5.92 13.46 -3.84
CA TYR A 107 -5.42 14.82 -3.90
C TYR A 107 -5.10 15.23 -5.35
N VAL A 108 -5.54 16.44 -5.68
CA VAL A 108 -5.27 17.08 -6.97
C VAL A 108 -4.44 18.33 -6.73
N ASN A 109 -3.30 18.42 -7.38
CA ASN A 109 -2.57 19.67 -7.48
C ASN A 109 -3.14 20.50 -8.63
N VAL A 110 -3.80 21.58 -8.27
CA VAL A 110 -4.36 22.55 -9.20
C VAL A 110 -3.35 23.65 -9.42
N ILE A 111 -2.89 23.81 -10.67
CA ILE A 111 -1.89 24.79 -11.04
C ILE A 111 -2.59 25.90 -11.85
N TRP A 112 -2.51 27.11 -11.31
CA TRP A 112 -3.05 28.30 -11.96
C TRP A 112 -2.16 28.78 -13.10
N SER A 113 -2.76 29.44 -14.08
CA SER A 113 -2.04 30.18 -15.11
C SER A 113 -1.17 31.27 -14.51
N ARG A 114 -0.22 31.80 -15.29
CA ARG A 114 0.71 32.83 -14.81
C ARG A 114 -0.01 34.10 -14.34
N ASP A 115 -1.10 34.46 -14.99
CA ASP A 115 -1.96 35.59 -14.67
C ASP A 115 -3.07 35.29 -13.65
N ARG A 116 -3.14 34.05 -13.16
CA ARG A 116 -4.15 33.55 -12.20
C ARG A 116 -5.60 33.59 -12.68
N SER A 117 -5.84 33.83 -13.95
CA SER A 117 -7.20 33.94 -14.50
C SER A 117 -7.89 32.60 -14.66
N LYS A 118 -7.11 31.52 -14.92
CA LYS A 118 -7.63 30.18 -15.23
C LYS A 118 -6.71 29.09 -14.69
N ILE A 119 -7.28 27.89 -14.54
CA ILE A 119 -6.50 26.68 -14.22
C ILE A 119 -5.68 26.30 -15.46
N ALA A 120 -4.37 26.21 -15.30
CA ALA A 120 -3.47 25.83 -16.38
C ALA A 120 -3.31 24.31 -16.48
N LYS A 121 -3.19 23.63 -15.34
CA LYS A 121 -2.96 22.17 -15.29
C LYS A 121 -3.50 21.59 -13.99
N MET A 122 -3.95 20.34 -14.07
CA MET A 122 -4.23 19.51 -12.90
C MET A 122 -3.27 18.34 -12.89
N LYS A 123 -2.82 17.92 -11.71
CA LYS A 123 -1.96 16.75 -11.54
C LYS A 123 -2.42 15.93 -10.34
N HIS A 124 -2.41 14.64 -10.47
CA HIS A 124 -2.58 13.75 -9.34
C HIS A 124 -1.37 13.82 -8.40
N ILE A 125 -1.61 13.78 -7.09
CA ILE A 125 -0.58 13.58 -6.08
C ILE A 125 -0.98 12.35 -5.27
N PRO A 126 -0.15 11.30 -5.25
CA PRO A 126 -0.44 10.09 -4.48
C PRO A 126 -0.66 10.39 -2.99
N ALA A 127 -1.72 9.83 -2.43
CA ALA A 127 -2.21 10.15 -1.09
C ALA A 127 -1.20 9.90 0.03
N GLN A 128 -0.27 8.95 -0.15
CA GLN A 128 0.77 8.66 0.83
C GLN A 128 1.73 9.83 1.07
N TYR A 129 1.86 10.78 0.14
CA TYR A 129 2.77 11.91 0.27
C TYR A 129 2.16 13.15 0.92
N ILE A 130 0.83 13.19 1.11
CA ILE A 130 0.14 14.38 1.64
C ILE A 130 -0.35 14.16 3.06
N ARG A 131 -0.29 15.21 3.86
CA ARG A 131 -0.94 15.33 5.17
C ARG A 131 -1.71 16.61 5.26
N SER A 132 -2.87 16.57 5.89
CA SER A 132 -3.67 17.77 6.18
C SER A 132 -2.96 18.63 7.23
N GLY A 133 -3.02 19.96 7.07
CA GLY A 133 -2.67 20.89 8.12
C GLY A 133 -3.73 20.90 9.22
N LYS A 134 -3.45 21.65 10.28
CA LYS A 134 -4.40 21.87 11.34
C LYS A 134 -5.59 22.70 10.85
N MET A 135 -6.75 22.41 11.40
CA MET A 135 -7.98 23.12 11.08
C MET A 135 -7.94 24.52 11.71
N VAL A 136 -8.28 25.52 10.92
CA VAL A 136 -8.44 26.89 11.35
C VAL A 136 -9.87 27.30 11.02
N ASP A 137 -10.63 27.77 12.00
CA ASP A 137 -12.03 28.17 11.85
C ASP A 137 -12.94 27.10 11.20
N GLY A 138 -12.60 25.81 11.41
CA GLY A 138 -13.39 24.69 10.89
C GLY A 138 -12.97 24.22 9.49
N GLU A 139 -11.97 24.86 8.88
CA GLU A 139 -11.48 24.53 7.53
C GLU A 139 -9.99 24.16 7.53
N ILE A 140 -9.58 23.38 6.55
CA ILE A 140 -8.19 23.00 6.33
C ILE A 140 -7.60 23.93 5.26
N ASP A 141 -6.78 24.88 5.68
CA ASP A 141 -6.18 25.88 4.80
C ASP A 141 -4.91 25.40 4.09
N THR A 142 -4.26 24.39 4.62
CA THR A 142 -2.92 24.00 4.19
C THR A 142 -2.78 22.49 4.18
N TYR A 143 -2.11 21.98 3.16
CA TYR A 143 -1.66 20.59 3.04
C TYR A 143 -0.14 20.55 3.01
N TYR A 144 0.43 19.50 3.55
CA TYR A 144 1.88 19.32 3.62
C TYR A 144 2.28 18.12 2.75
N TYR A 145 3.22 18.36 1.84
CA TYR A 145 3.81 17.33 0.99
C TYR A 145 5.17 16.91 1.56
N SER A 146 5.42 15.61 1.65
CA SER A 146 6.75 15.05 1.90
C SER A 146 6.96 13.83 1.00
N SER A 147 8.13 13.71 0.42
CA SER A 147 8.50 12.55 -0.39
C SER A 147 8.69 11.26 0.43
N ASP A 148 8.96 11.40 1.75
CA ASP A 148 9.09 10.28 2.68
C ASP A 148 8.75 10.72 4.11
N TRP A 149 7.54 10.38 4.57
CA TRP A 149 7.09 10.73 5.91
C TRP A 149 7.80 9.96 7.03
N SER A 150 8.47 8.85 6.74
CA SER A 150 9.29 8.13 7.73
C SER A 150 10.57 8.91 8.05
N LYS A 151 11.02 9.75 7.12
CA LYS A 151 12.26 10.53 7.20
C LYS A 151 12.04 12.05 7.17
N PHE A 152 10.85 12.53 7.50
CA PHE A 152 10.46 13.95 7.39
C PHE A 152 11.38 14.93 8.15
N LYS A 153 12.17 14.44 9.12
CA LYS A 153 13.16 15.24 9.85
C LYS A 153 14.43 15.56 9.04
N LYS A 154 14.70 14.75 8.00
CA LYS A 154 15.84 15.01 7.10
C LYS A 154 15.50 16.16 6.16
N GLN A 155 16.48 16.97 5.83
CA GLN A 155 16.28 18.16 4.98
C GLN A 155 15.65 17.85 3.62
N GLU A 156 16.01 16.71 3.03
CA GLU A 156 15.52 16.22 1.73
C GLU A 156 14.01 15.87 1.74
N HIS A 157 13.47 15.51 2.92
CA HIS A 157 12.10 15.06 3.11
C HIS A 157 11.26 16.00 3.97
N ARG A 158 11.76 17.25 4.20
CA ARG A 158 11.01 18.23 4.97
C ARG A 158 9.66 18.50 4.35
N PRO A 159 8.58 18.52 5.15
CA PRO A 159 7.25 18.82 4.65
C PRO A 159 7.18 20.22 4.05
N VAL A 160 6.67 20.30 2.83
CA VAL A 160 6.46 21.54 2.09
C VAL A 160 4.98 21.91 2.15
N PRO A 161 4.62 23.12 2.62
CA PRO A 161 3.24 23.55 2.68
C PRO A 161 2.70 23.96 1.31
N TYR A 162 1.47 23.56 1.02
CA TYR A 162 0.66 23.98 -0.10
C TYR A 162 -0.68 24.50 0.42
N ARG A 163 -1.15 25.60 -0.12
CA ARG A 163 -2.49 26.11 0.21
C ARG A 163 -3.58 25.17 -0.31
N ALA A 164 -4.66 25.09 0.47
CA ALA A 164 -5.88 24.46 -0.02
C ALA A 164 -6.41 25.19 -1.25
N PHE A 165 -7.03 24.45 -2.15
CA PHE A 165 -7.61 25.03 -3.36
C PHE A 165 -8.75 25.98 -3.01
N SER A 166 -8.67 27.18 -3.57
CA SER A 166 -9.74 28.18 -3.48
C SER A 166 -9.92 28.86 -4.84
N VAL A 167 -11.18 29.04 -5.21
CA VAL A 167 -11.54 29.81 -6.41
C VAL A 167 -11.35 31.31 -6.20
N GLU A 168 -11.49 31.74 -4.95
CA GLU A 168 -11.41 33.16 -4.55
C GLU A 168 -9.97 33.60 -4.32
N ASP A 169 -9.20 32.84 -3.52
CA ASP A 169 -7.78 33.10 -3.27
C ASP A 169 -6.88 32.37 -4.26
N ARG A 170 -6.46 33.08 -5.30
CA ARG A 170 -5.57 32.58 -6.36
C ARG A 170 -4.13 33.10 -6.19
N SER A 171 -3.76 33.57 -5.00
CA SER A 171 -2.43 34.13 -4.74
C SER A 171 -1.31 33.11 -4.98
N ASN A 172 -1.55 31.85 -4.66
CA ASN A 172 -0.60 30.76 -4.85
C ASN A 172 -0.76 30.10 -6.22
N ALA A 173 0.38 29.87 -6.91
CA ALA A 173 0.39 29.23 -8.23
C ALA A 173 -0.11 27.80 -8.22
N SER A 174 0.15 27.10 -7.13
CA SER A 174 -0.09 25.69 -6.95
C SER A 174 -0.84 25.51 -5.65
N GLN A 175 -1.98 24.86 -5.73
CA GLN A 175 -2.89 24.60 -4.61
C GLN A 175 -3.30 23.14 -4.62
N ILE A 176 -3.70 22.60 -3.49
CA ILE A 176 -4.12 21.21 -3.37
C ILE A 176 -5.63 21.16 -3.09
N LEU A 177 -6.36 20.45 -3.95
CA LEU A 177 -7.76 20.07 -3.75
C LEU A 177 -7.78 18.65 -3.18
N MET A 178 -8.44 18.44 -2.04
CA MET A 178 -8.75 17.14 -1.48
C MET A 178 -10.18 16.74 -1.86
N ILE A 179 -10.34 15.56 -2.43
CA ILE A 179 -11.62 14.92 -2.70
C ILE A 179 -11.67 13.66 -1.84
N ARG A 180 -12.73 13.48 -1.09
CA ARG A 180 -12.86 12.32 -0.19
C ARG A 180 -14.29 11.86 -0.02
N ASP A 181 -14.45 10.58 0.28
CA ASP A 181 -15.69 10.06 0.79
C ASP A 181 -15.94 10.56 2.21
N LYS A 182 -17.19 10.83 2.52
CA LYS A 182 -17.59 11.29 3.84
C LYS A 182 -17.47 10.14 4.84
N ASN A 183 -16.51 10.24 5.75
CA ASN A 183 -16.41 9.35 6.90
C ASN A 183 -16.77 10.12 8.18
N PRO A 184 -17.81 9.73 8.91
CA PRO A 184 -18.25 10.45 10.10
C PRO A 184 -17.25 10.43 11.25
N ALA A 185 -16.31 9.48 11.25
CA ALA A 185 -15.28 9.36 12.28
C ALA A 185 -14.02 10.19 12.00
N LEU A 186 -13.89 10.77 10.79
CA LEU A 186 -12.66 11.44 10.37
C LEU A 186 -12.92 12.88 9.94
N PHE A 187 -12.28 13.82 10.64
CA PHE A 187 -12.34 15.26 10.31
C PHE A 187 -11.26 15.67 9.31
N TYR A 188 -10.05 15.19 9.46
CA TYR A 188 -8.86 15.65 8.74
C TYR A 188 -8.48 14.85 7.50
N GLY A 189 -8.75 13.59 7.50
CA GLY A 189 -8.29 12.66 6.47
C GLY A 189 -9.45 11.89 5.86
N PHE A 190 -9.13 10.72 5.40
CA PHE A 190 -10.04 9.76 4.80
C PHE A 190 -9.61 8.34 5.21
N ALA A 191 -10.51 7.40 5.04
CA ALA A 191 -10.25 5.98 5.16
C ALA A 191 -11.00 5.25 4.05
N PRO A 192 -10.47 4.13 3.55
CA PRO A 192 -11.16 3.34 2.54
C PRO A 192 -12.48 2.79 3.08
N ASP A 193 -13.45 2.60 2.21
CA ASP A 193 -14.74 2.02 2.54
C ASP A 193 -14.63 0.58 3.08
N TYR A 194 -13.56 -0.11 2.72
CA TYR A 194 -13.22 -1.46 3.19
C TYR A 194 -12.34 -1.49 4.45
N VAL A 195 -12.19 -0.38 5.17
CA VAL A 195 -11.32 -0.27 6.34
C VAL A 195 -11.57 -1.37 7.39
N ALA A 196 -12.81 -1.79 7.57
CA ALA A 196 -13.17 -2.88 8.49
C ALA A 196 -12.66 -4.26 8.05
N ALA A 197 -12.28 -4.42 6.79
CA ALA A 197 -11.75 -5.67 6.24
C ALA A 197 -10.21 -5.73 6.24
N THR A 198 -9.52 -4.68 6.68
CA THR A 198 -8.04 -4.62 6.63
C THR A 198 -7.37 -5.75 7.41
N ASP A 199 -7.94 -6.19 8.54
CA ASP A 199 -7.42 -7.32 9.31
C ASP A 199 -7.49 -8.63 8.54
N TYR A 200 -8.56 -8.86 7.78
CA TYR A 200 -8.69 -10.05 6.93
C TYR A 200 -7.73 -10.02 5.74
N ILE A 201 -7.49 -8.84 5.18
CA ILE A 201 -6.51 -8.65 4.10
C ILE A 201 -5.10 -8.93 4.62
N GLN A 202 -4.78 -8.44 5.83
CA GLN A 202 -3.51 -8.73 6.47
C GLN A 202 -3.36 -10.22 6.79
N LEU A 203 -4.41 -10.87 7.28
CA LEU A 203 -4.41 -12.32 7.53
C LEU A 203 -4.14 -13.12 6.25
N ASP A 204 -4.77 -12.76 5.12
CA ASP A 204 -4.51 -13.38 3.81
C ASP A 204 -3.03 -13.28 3.42
N LEU A 205 -2.43 -12.10 3.61
CA LEU A 205 -1.02 -11.85 3.34
C LEU A 205 -0.10 -12.70 4.24
N GLU A 206 -0.38 -12.74 5.55
CA GLU A 206 0.41 -13.53 6.52
C GLU A 206 0.31 -15.04 6.23
N ILE A 207 -0.87 -15.54 5.88
CA ILE A 207 -1.08 -16.93 5.48
C ILE A 207 -0.25 -17.26 4.23
N ALA A 208 -0.27 -16.39 3.22
CA ALA A 208 0.51 -16.58 2.01
C ALA A 208 2.02 -16.62 2.32
N GLN A 209 2.50 -15.71 3.15
CA GLN A 209 3.90 -15.66 3.57
C GLN A 209 4.30 -16.90 4.40
N PHE A 210 3.42 -17.35 5.31
CA PHE A 210 3.64 -18.55 6.09
C PHE A 210 3.79 -19.79 5.20
N HIS A 211 2.89 -19.97 4.22
CA HIS A 211 2.98 -21.09 3.28
C HIS A 211 4.23 -21.02 2.41
N LEU A 212 4.58 -19.84 1.88
CA LEU A 212 5.80 -19.64 1.11
C LEU A 212 7.05 -19.93 1.93
N SER A 213 7.09 -19.48 3.20
CA SER A 213 8.18 -19.76 4.12
C SER A 213 8.32 -21.26 4.40
N ASN A 214 7.20 -21.94 4.64
CA ASN A 214 7.21 -23.38 4.87
C ASN A 214 7.71 -24.16 3.64
N ILE A 215 7.27 -23.77 2.45
CA ILE A 215 7.73 -24.38 1.19
C ILE A 215 9.23 -24.12 0.98
N SER A 216 9.67 -22.87 1.19
CA SER A 216 11.07 -22.46 0.95
C SER A 216 12.04 -23.06 1.98
N ASN A 217 11.64 -23.10 3.24
CA ASN A 217 12.50 -23.59 4.31
C ASN A 217 12.42 -25.10 4.49
N GLY A 218 11.45 -25.78 3.85
CA GLY A 218 11.25 -27.22 3.92
C GLY A 218 11.14 -27.72 5.36
N MET A 219 10.38 -26.98 6.19
CA MET A 219 10.24 -27.31 7.61
C MET A 219 9.51 -28.63 7.87
N PHE A 220 8.78 -29.14 6.87
CA PHE A 220 8.15 -30.46 6.96
C PHE A 220 8.94 -31.44 6.09
N PRO A 221 9.78 -32.32 6.69
CA PRO A 221 10.38 -33.41 5.94
C PRO A 221 9.24 -34.30 5.42
N SER A 222 9.19 -34.53 4.12
CA SER A 222 8.20 -35.43 3.53
C SER A 222 8.46 -36.89 3.93
N MET A 223 9.65 -37.18 4.42
CA MET A 223 10.09 -38.51 4.89
C MET A 223 11.18 -38.34 5.93
N ALA A 224 11.06 -39.10 7.04
CA ALA A 224 12.13 -39.29 8.00
C ALA A 224 12.68 -40.72 7.88
N ILE A 225 14.00 -40.84 7.65
CA ILE A 225 14.70 -42.12 7.57
C ILE A 225 15.62 -42.22 8.78
N ASN A 226 15.37 -43.17 9.63
CA ASN A 226 16.20 -43.44 10.80
C ASN A 226 17.02 -44.73 10.60
N PHE A 227 18.35 -44.62 10.66
CA PHE A 227 19.26 -45.73 10.62
C PHE A 227 19.64 -46.12 12.07
N ALA A 228 19.20 -47.32 12.51
CA ALA A 228 19.38 -47.81 13.87
C ALA A 228 20.52 -48.86 14.00
N ASN A 229 21.46 -48.88 13.08
CA ASN A 229 22.56 -49.89 13.01
C ASN A 229 23.92 -49.29 13.39
N GLY A 230 23.97 -48.37 14.32
CA GLY A 230 25.17 -47.66 14.72
C GLY A 230 25.36 -46.33 14.01
N VAL A 231 26.28 -45.53 14.50
CA VAL A 231 26.62 -44.22 13.94
C VAL A 231 27.75 -44.40 12.90
N PRO A 232 27.47 -44.22 11.61
CA PRO A 232 28.49 -44.38 10.55
C PRO A 232 29.53 -43.24 10.63
N THR A 233 30.66 -43.48 10.01
CA THR A 233 31.72 -42.48 9.84
C THR A 233 31.22 -41.28 9.00
N GLU A 234 31.87 -40.14 9.07
CA GLU A 234 31.46 -38.94 8.31
C GLU A 234 31.47 -39.16 6.79
N GLU A 235 32.38 -39.98 6.29
CA GLU A 235 32.45 -40.33 4.87
C GLU A 235 31.28 -41.22 4.42
N GLU A 236 30.92 -42.18 5.25
CA GLU A 236 29.76 -43.04 5.02
C GLU A 236 28.45 -42.26 5.05
N ARG A 237 28.28 -41.32 6.01
CA ARG A 237 27.13 -40.41 6.08
C ARG A 237 26.95 -39.62 4.80
N ARG A 238 28.02 -38.97 4.32
CA ARG A 238 28.05 -38.20 3.06
C ARG A 238 27.68 -39.07 1.86
N THR A 239 28.10 -40.30 1.86
CA THR A 239 27.81 -41.26 0.78
C THR A 239 26.32 -41.65 0.81
N ILE A 240 25.77 -41.94 1.98
CA ILE A 240 24.36 -42.28 2.17
C ILE A 240 23.47 -41.09 1.79
N GLU A 241 23.78 -39.89 2.26
CA GLU A 241 23.07 -38.66 1.92
C GLU A 241 23.06 -38.39 0.43
N ARG A 242 24.21 -38.61 -0.25
CA ARG A 242 24.31 -38.43 -1.70
C ARG A 242 23.45 -39.43 -2.44
N GLN A 243 23.45 -40.70 -2.04
CA GLN A 243 22.68 -41.75 -2.69
C GLN A 243 21.14 -41.54 -2.48
N ILE A 244 20.73 -41.11 -1.29
CA ILE A 244 19.37 -40.78 -0.99
C ILE A 244 18.91 -39.57 -1.82
N ASN A 245 19.70 -38.52 -1.85
CA ASN A 245 19.42 -37.35 -2.66
C ASN A 245 19.33 -37.66 -4.15
N GLN A 246 20.22 -38.54 -4.69
CA GLN A 246 20.14 -38.97 -6.09
C GLN A 246 18.88 -39.79 -6.41
N LYS A 247 18.42 -40.63 -5.49
CA LYS A 247 17.23 -41.47 -5.71
C LYS A 247 15.91 -40.73 -5.55
N PHE A 248 15.85 -39.75 -4.66
CA PHE A 248 14.62 -39.08 -4.26
C PHE A 248 14.53 -37.61 -4.68
N ALA A 249 15.60 -37.01 -5.15
CA ALA A 249 15.63 -35.65 -5.69
C ALA A 249 15.12 -35.61 -7.14
N SER A 250 13.87 -35.94 -7.36
CA SER A 250 13.19 -35.50 -8.58
C SER A 250 12.65 -34.10 -8.38
N SER A 251 12.66 -33.27 -9.43
CA SER A 251 12.26 -31.86 -9.40
C SER A 251 10.82 -31.57 -8.92
N LYS A 252 10.03 -32.61 -8.63
CA LYS A 252 8.68 -32.53 -8.06
C LYS A 252 8.56 -33.05 -6.63
N ALA A 253 9.60 -33.66 -6.07
CA ALA A 253 9.64 -34.14 -4.68
C ALA A 253 10.57 -33.24 -3.86
N ALA A 254 10.23 -31.97 -3.75
CA ALA A 254 10.94 -30.98 -2.94
C ALA A 254 10.68 -31.12 -1.44
N GLY A 255 10.45 -32.33 -0.95
CA GLY A 255 10.43 -32.62 0.47
C GLY A 255 11.84 -32.91 0.96
N LYS A 256 12.35 -32.14 1.91
CA LYS A 256 13.61 -32.48 2.57
C LYS A 256 13.45 -33.79 3.32
N ILE A 257 14.37 -34.74 3.08
CA ILE A 257 14.42 -36.00 3.81
C ILE A 257 15.22 -35.75 5.09
N LEU A 258 14.62 -36.01 6.25
CA LEU A 258 15.33 -36.03 7.52
C LEU A 258 16.02 -37.38 7.68
N ILE A 259 17.34 -37.36 7.77
CA ILE A 259 18.15 -38.57 7.98
C ILE A 259 18.73 -38.50 9.37
N THR A 260 18.47 -39.53 10.19
CA THR A 260 19.05 -39.65 11.52
C THR A 260 19.79 -40.99 11.67
N PHE A 261 20.90 -40.98 12.41
CA PHE A 261 21.71 -42.15 12.67
C PHE A 261 21.80 -42.36 14.19
N ASN A 262 21.43 -43.52 14.68
CA ASN A 262 21.37 -43.82 16.10
C ASN A 262 22.00 -45.18 16.39
N ASP A 263 22.54 -45.36 17.59
CA ASP A 263 23.18 -46.59 18.02
C ASP A 263 22.19 -47.73 18.34
N GLY A 264 20.90 -47.44 18.41
CA GLY A 264 19.84 -48.42 18.67
C GLY A 264 18.44 -47.86 18.50
N LYS A 265 17.44 -48.72 18.53
CA LYS A 265 16.03 -48.33 18.38
C LYS A 265 15.51 -47.41 19.50
N GLU A 266 16.12 -47.52 20.68
CA GLU A 266 15.70 -46.76 21.90
C GLU A 266 16.14 -45.28 21.84
N SER A 267 17.10 -44.93 20.97
CA SER A 267 17.58 -43.55 20.78
C SER A 267 17.01 -42.85 19.56
N ALA A 268 15.98 -43.42 18.93
CA ALA A 268 15.32 -42.79 17.80
C ALA A 268 14.65 -41.48 18.22
N PRO A 269 14.80 -40.37 17.45
CA PRO A 269 14.11 -39.13 17.75
C PRO A 269 12.61 -39.34 17.56
N GLU A 270 11.83 -38.93 18.57
CA GLU A 270 10.39 -38.91 18.50
C GLU A 270 9.96 -37.67 17.72
N ILE A 271 9.32 -37.85 16.57
CA ILE A 271 8.76 -36.74 15.81
C ILE A 271 7.37 -36.48 16.37
N VAL A 272 7.23 -35.44 17.19
CA VAL A 272 5.93 -34.97 17.66
C VAL A 272 5.34 -34.10 16.55
N PRO A 273 4.10 -34.37 16.07
CA PRO A 273 3.43 -33.68 15.01
C PRO A 273 3.07 -32.22 15.38
#